data_380f962ce452fcb13a567ab6fd6a917b
#
_entry.id   380f962ce452fcb13a567ab6fd6a917b
#
_cell.length_a   1.000
_cell.length_b   1.000
_cell.length_c   1.000
_cell.angle_alpha   90.00
_cell.angle_beta   90.00
_cell.angle_gamma   90.00
#
_symmetry.space_group_name_H-M   'P 1'
#
loop_
_entity.id
_entity.type
_entity.pdbx_description
1 polymer ?
#
loop_
_entity_poly.entity_id
_entity_poly.type
_entity_poly.pdbx_seq_one_letter_code
_entity_poly.pdbx_strand_id
1 'polypeptide(L)'
;VGFIIEPEDGTVILRHHKVVPLLPVEHSVTPHNVWDRWIELYGRDLDAFYPVADTEIGRLGIMMANEASYPENARGLAMNGCEVAYRGPFPAPGVMSGMFSVQNRARALDNNMYVIGMNLGTYYLDAGETVPIDTFSGRSQIIDYRGQIVTEVPYGGGSTWIAGVIDVEGLRHFRQSAQWDNWMKDLTTEQYQIIYEQPIYPKN
;
A
#
# COMPACT_ATOMS: atom_id res chain seq x y z
N VAL A 1 -11.61 -1.52 -6.99
CA VAL A 1 -10.55 -2.26 -7.69
C VAL A 1 -9.47 -1.28 -8.09
N GLY A 2 -8.19 -1.60 -7.81
CA GLY A 2 -7.03 -0.88 -8.30
C GLY A 2 -6.51 -1.52 -9.59
N PHE A 3 -5.90 -0.72 -10.47
CA PHE A 3 -5.36 -1.20 -11.74
C PHE A 3 -3.94 -0.68 -11.94
N ILE A 4 -3.08 -1.51 -12.56
CA ILE A 4 -1.85 -1.06 -13.22
C ILE A 4 -2.09 -1.24 -14.71
N ILE A 5 -1.76 -0.19 -15.47
CA ILE A 5 -2.07 -0.09 -16.89
C ILE A 5 -0.77 0.14 -17.65
N GLU A 6 -0.56 -0.64 -18.70
CA GLU A 6 0.57 -0.48 -19.61
C GLU A 6 0.41 0.84 -20.39
N PRO A 7 1.44 1.73 -20.40
CA PRO A 7 1.30 3.03 -21.04
C PRO A 7 1.23 2.97 -22.57
N GLU A 8 1.79 1.95 -23.19
CA GLU A 8 1.89 1.85 -24.66
C GLU A 8 0.54 1.60 -25.33
N ASP A 9 -0.28 0.73 -24.75
CA ASP A 9 -1.52 0.26 -25.39
C ASP A 9 -2.76 0.30 -24.48
N GLY A 10 -2.59 0.70 -23.21
CA GLY A 10 -3.67 0.77 -22.23
C GLY A 10 -4.11 -0.58 -21.65
N THR A 11 -3.35 -1.63 -21.88
CA THR A 11 -3.65 -2.96 -21.30
C THR A 11 -3.58 -2.94 -19.78
N VAL A 12 -4.61 -3.50 -19.14
CA VAL A 12 -4.62 -3.67 -17.68
C VAL A 12 -3.79 -4.90 -17.33
N ILE A 13 -2.59 -4.70 -16.81
CA ILE A 13 -1.63 -5.75 -16.45
C ILE A 13 -1.78 -6.25 -15.02
N LEU A 14 -2.45 -5.50 -14.15
CA LEU A 14 -2.80 -5.93 -12.80
C LEU A 14 -4.18 -5.39 -12.40
N ARG A 15 -4.94 -6.25 -11.72
CA ARG A 15 -6.16 -5.87 -10.99
C ARG A 15 -6.02 -6.29 -9.54
N HIS A 16 -6.11 -5.33 -8.63
CA HIS A 16 -6.14 -5.58 -7.21
C HIS A 16 -7.54 -5.34 -6.65
N HIS A 17 -8.16 -6.37 -6.10
CA HIS A 17 -9.40 -6.25 -5.36
C HIS A 17 -9.11 -5.91 -3.90
N LYS A 18 -9.74 -4.87 -3.40
CA LYS A 18 -9.56 -4.44 -2.01
C LYS A 18 -9.90 -5.56 -1.05
N VAL A 19 -8.95 -5.97 -0.22
CA VAL A 19 -9.11 -7.09 0.73
C VAL A 19 -9.67 -6.66 2.07
N VAL A 20 -9.48 -5.39 2.47
CA VAL A 20 -9.98 -4.84 3.73
C VAL A 20 -10.71 -3.51 3.50
N PRO A 21 -12.05 -3.47 3.55
CA PRO A 21 -12.81 -2.22 3.46
C PRO A 21 -12.78 -1.46 4.78
N LEU A 22 -13.01 -0.15 4.73
CA LEU A 22 -13.22 0.69 5.91
C LEU A 22 -14.69 0.64 6.31
N LEU A 23 -15.08 -0.32 7.13
CA LEU A 23 -16.44 -0.43 7.64
C LEU A 23 -16.71 0.62 8.74
N PRO A 24 -17.92 1.22 8.83
CA PRO A 24 -19.09 1.02 7.96
C PRO A 24 -19.15 1.95 6.73
N VAL A 25 -18.08 2.68 6.44
CA VAL A 25 -18.05 3.70 5.37
C VAL A 25 -18.04 3.08 3.97
N GLU A 26 -17.32 1.97 3.82
CA GLU A 26 -17.22 1.24 2.56
C GLU A 26 -18.08 -0.04 2.61
N HIS A 27 -18.86 -0.26 1.56
CA HIS A 27 -19.74 -1.42 1.42
C HIS A 27 -19.31 -2.36 0.28
N SER A 28 -18.03 -2.33 -0.08
CA SER A 28 -17.48 -3.17 -1.15
C SER A 28 -17.47 -4.64 -0.74
N VAL A 29 -17.84 -5.52 -1.65
CA VAL A 29 -17.60 -6.95 -1.51
C VAL A 29 -16.10 -7.20 -1.64
N THR A 30 -15.54 -7.95 -0.70
CA THR A 30 -14.12 -8.31 -0.68
C THR A 30 -13.94 -9.80 -0.92
N PRO A 31 -12.74 -10.29 -1.22
CA PRO A 31 -12.44 -11.71 -1.30
C PRO A 31 -12.92 -12.50 -0.07
N HIS A 32 -12.81 -11.91 1.14
CA HIS A 32 -13.27 -12.53 2.37
C HIS A 32 -14.78 -12.78 2.41
N ASN A 33 -15.59 -11.88 1.83
CA ASN A 33 -17.07 -12.03 1.82
C ASN A 33 -17.56 -13.15 0.89
N VAL A 34 -16.74 -13.53 -0.09
CA VAL A 34 -17.05 -14.54 -1.11
C VAL A 34 -15.96 -15.62 -1.15
N TRP A 35 -15.44 -15.98 0.01
CA TRP A 35 -14.22 -16.75 0.21
C TRP A 35 -14.13 -18.01 -0.66
N ASP A 36 -15.13 -18.90 -0.58
CA ASP A 36 -15.10 -20.17 -1.31
C ASP A 36 -15.07 -19.94 -2.83
N ARG A 37 -15.89 -19.00 -3.31
CA ARG A 37 -15.90 -18.65 -4.73
C ARG A 37 -14.63 -17.97 -5.19
N TRP A 38 -14.02 -17.16 -4.32
CA TRP A 38 -12.73 -16.53 -4.60
C TRP A 38 -11.63 -17.56 -4.78
N ILE A 39 -11.52 -18.50 -3.84
CA ILE A 39 -10.54 -19.59 -3.89
C ILE A 39 -10.75 -20.48 -5.12
N GLU A 40 -12.00 -20.80 -5.46
CA GLU A 40 -12.32 -21.57 -6.67
C GLU A 40 -11.83 -20.90 -7.96
N LEU A 41 -11.94 -19.57 -8.05
CA LEU A 41 -11.61 -18.80 -9.25
C LEU A 41 -10.13 -18.42 -9.35
N TYR A 42 -9.51 -18.06 -8.25
CA TYR A 42 -8.19 -17.43 -8.22
C TYR A 42 -7.12 -18.22 -7.46
N GLY A 43 -7.51 -19.29 -6.76
CA GLY A 43 -6.59 -20.07 -5.94
C GLY A 43 -6.38 -19.49 -4.52
N ARG A 44 -5.45 -20.10 -3.78
CA ARG A 44 -5.14 -19.74 -2.39
C ARG A 44 -3.64 -19.41 -2.24
N ASP A 45 -3.13 -18.61 -3.11
CA ASP A 45 -1.74 -18.16 -3.12
C ASP A 45 -1.63 -16.64 -2.96
N LEU A 46 -0.43 -16.11 -3.01
CA LEU A 46 -0.19 -14.68 -2.87
C LEU A 46 -0.78 -13.89 -4.04
N ASP A 47 -0.76 -14.41 -5.25
CA ASP A 47 -1.30 -13.70 -6.43
C ASP A 47 -2.80 -13.49 -6.33
N ALA A 48 -3.53 -14.40 -5.69
CA ALA A 48 -4.97 -14.28 -5.50
C ALA A 48 -5.36 -13.08 -4.59
N PHE A 49 -4.50 -12.69 -3.64
CA PHE A 49 -4.81 -11.68 -2.62
C PHE A 49 -3.90 -10.45 -2.67
N TYR A 50 -2.64 -10.63 -3.05
CA TYR A 50 -1.59 -9.61 -3.05
C TYR A 50 -0.85 -9.60 -4.38
N PRO A 51 -1.57 -9.42 -5.51
CA PRO A 51 -0.96 -9.52 -6.83
C PRO A 51 0.09 -8.43 -7.07
N VAL A 52 1.14 -8.80 -7.79
CA VAL A 52 2.24 -7.92 -8.16
C VAL A 52 2.45 -7.99 -9.68
N ALA A 53 2.51 -6.83 -10.32
CA ALA A 53 2.83 -6.72 -11.75
C ALA A 53 4.35 -6.69 -11.94
N ASP A 54 4.87 -7.53 -12.80
CA ASP A 54 6.26 -7.48 -13.25
C ASP A 54 6.36 -6.53 -14.45
N THR A 55 7.13 -5.45 -14.31
CA THR A 55 7.24 -4.39 -15.30
C THR A 55 8.70 -4.00 -15.53
N GLU A 56 8.97 -3.26 -16.61
CA GLU A 56 10.33 -2.75 -16.91
C GLU A 56 10.87 -1.82 -15.81
N ILE A 57 9.99 -1.13 -15.07
CA ILE A 57 10.38 -0.22 -13.99
C ILE A 57 10.40 -0.87 -12.60
N GLY A 58 10.19 -2.18 -12.54
CA GLY A 58 10.19 -2.97 -11.31
C GLY A 58 8.89 -3.71 -11.06
N ARG A 59 8.81 -4.39 -9.93
CA ARG A 59 7.65 -5.16 -9.49
C ARG A 59 6.71 -4.30 -8.66
N LEU A 60 5.54 -4.00 -9.22
CA LEU A 60 4.60 -3.01 -8.71
C LEU A 60 3.40 -3.66 -8.02
N GLY A 61 3.03 -3.16 -6.84
CA GLY A 61 1.85 -3.59 -6.10
C GLY A 61 0.96 -2.43 -5.65
N ILE A 62 -0.26 -2.74 -5.22
CA ILE A 62 -1.25 -1.74 -4.80
C ILE A 62 -1.76 -2.04 -3.40
N MET A 63 -1.82 -1.00 -2.55
CA MET A 63 -2.54 -0.97 -1.29
C MET A 63 -3.61 0.13 -1.37
N MET A 64 -4.89 -0.22 -1.30
CA MET A 64 -5.97 0.76 -1.45
C MET A 64 -6.34 1.38 -0.10
N ALA A 65 -6.03 2.67 0.08
CA ALA A 65 -6.42 3.48 1.24
C ALA A 65 -6.05 2.81 2.58
N ASN A 66 -7.06 2.35 3.36
CA ASN A 66 -6.84 1.75 4.67
C ASN A 66 -6.17 0.36 4.64
N GLU A 67 -6.01 -0.28 3.51
CA GLU A 67 -5.26 -1.56 3.44
C GLU A 67 -3.86 -1.44 4.01
N ALA A 68 -3.19 -0.31 3.79
CA ALA A 68 -1.87 -0.05 4.37
C ALA A 68 -1.89 0.18 5.89
N SER A 69 -3.07 0.29 6.51
CA SER A 69 -3.19 0.31 7.97
C SER A 69 -2.93 -1.07 8.59
N TYR A 70 -3.07 -2.13 7.80
CA TYR A 70 -2.83 -3.51 8.20
C TYR A 70 -1.46 -3.97 7.70
N PRO A 71 -0.52 -4.31 8.62
CA PRO A 71 0.82 -4.76 8.24
C PRO A 71 0.83 -5.93 7.27
N GLU A 72 -0.14 -6.82 7.40
CA GLU A 72 -0.29 -8.05 6.63
C GLU A 72 -0.40 -7.80 5.13
N ASN A 73 -1.11 -6.72 4.73
CA ASN A 73 -1.28 -6.39 3.32
C ASN A 73 0.04 -5.99 2.66
N ALA A 74 0.83 -5.18 3.35
CA ALA A 74 2.17 -4.83 2.87
C ALA A 74 3.11 -6.04 2.90
N ARG A 75 3.00 -6.88 3.95
CA ARG A 75 3.79 -8.11 4.05
C ARG A 75 3.43 -9.10 2.93
N GLY A 76 2.14 -9.26 2.61
CA GLY A 76 1.70 -10.10 1.50
C GLY A 76 2.29 -9.65 0.16
N LEU A 77 2.25 -8.35 -0.14
CA LEU A 77 2.89 -7.79 -1.34
C LEU A 77 4.41 -8.03 -1.36
N ALA A 78 5.09 -7.77 -0.25
CA ALA A 78 6.54 -7.97 -0.17
C ALA A 78 6.94 -9.45 -0.33
N MET A 79 6.19 -10.37 0.29
CA MET A 79 6.40 -11.82 0.13
C MET A 79 6.13 -12.29 -1.30
N ASN A 80 5.25 -11.58 -2.03
CA ASN A 80 5.04 -11.78 -3.47
C ASN A 80 6.05 -11.02 -4.35
N GLY A 81 7.09 -10.45 -3.74
CA GLY A 81 8.22 -9.81 -4.42
C GLY A 81 7.99 -8.37 -4.86
N CYS A 82 6.97 -7.67 -4.34
CA CYS A 82 6.75 -6.26 -4.63
C CYS A 82 8.00 -5.42 -4.29
N GLU A 83 8.38 -4.54 -5.19
CA GLU A 83 9.50 -3.60 -5.03
C GLU A 83 9.01 -2.18 -4.76
N VAL A 84 7.90 -1.81 -5.41
CA VAL A 84 7.26 -0.50 -5.26
C VAL A 84 5.77 -0.69 -5.03
N ALA A 85 5.30 -0.33 -3.85
CA ALA A 85 3.88 -0.37 -3.50
C ALA A 85 3.26 1.02 -3.59
N TYR A 86 2.22 1.15 -4.41
CA TYR A 86 1.36 2.32 -4.41
C TYR A 86 0.34 2.23 -3.27
N ARG A 87 0.19 3.31 -2.50
CA ARG A 87 -0.87 3.46 -1.52
C ARG A 87 -1.83 4.57 -1.92
N GLY A 88 -3.11 4.26 -2.01
CA GLY A 88 -4.18 5.22 -2.26
C GLY A 88 -4.44 6.19 -1.10
N PRO A 89 -5.37 7.14 -1.30
CA PRO A 89 -5.59 8.24 -0.37
C PRO A 89 -6.08 7.80 1.02
N PHE A 90 -5.83 8.65 2.01
CA PHE A 90 -6.21 8.46 3.39
C PHE A 90 -6.87 9.73 3.95
N PRO A 91 -7.97 9.63 4.72
CA PRO A 91 -8.73 10.79 5.17
C PRO A 91 -7.95 11.71 6.13
N ALA A 92 -8.33 12.99 6.13
CA ALA A 92 -7.66 14.06 6.85
C ALA A 92 -7.34 13.78 8.33
N PRO A 93 -8.22 13.21 9.16
CA PRO A 93 -7.89 12.93 10.55
C PRO A 93 -6.66 12.05 10.72
N GLY A 94 -6.49 11.02 9.89
CA GLY A 94 -5.32 10.16 9.91
C GLY A 94 -4.05 10.82 9.36
N VAL A 95 -4.21 11.76 8.42
CA VAL A 95 -3.07 12.54 7.88
C VAL A 95 -2.59 13.55 8.92
N MET A 96 -3.51 14.33 9.51
CA MET A 96 -3.19 15.36 10.48
C MET A 96 -2.61 14.81 11.79
N SER A 97 -3.04 13.62 12.21
CA SER A 97 -2.45 12.94 13.38
C SER A 97 -1.07 12.32 13.10
N GLY A 98 -0.58 12.39 11.87
CA GLY A 98 0.67 11.76 11.45
C GLY A 98 0.58 10.27 11.14
N MET A 99 -0.60 9.65 11.34
CA MET A 99 -0.82 8.21 11.12
C MET A 99 -0.45 7.79 9.70
N PHE A 100 -0.83 8.57 8.69
CA PHE A 100 -0.53 8.30 7.28
C PHE A 100 0.98 8.14 7.04
N SER A 101 1.79 9.10 7.53
CA SER A 101 3.24 9.07 7.38
C SER A 101 3.88 7.92 8.16
N VAL A 102 3.45 7.71 9.42
CA VAL A 102 3.94 6.59 10.24
C VAL A 102 3.69 5.25 9.55
N GLN A 103 2.48 5.04 9.03
CA GLN A 103 2.14 3.80 8.34
C GLN A 103 2.95 3.63 7.05
N ASN A 104 3.04 4.66 6.19
CA ASN A 104 3.82 4.58 4.95
C ASN A 104 5.26 4.19 5.22
N ARG A 105 5.90 4.84 6.20
CA ARG A 105 7.27 4.56 6.59
C ARG A 105 7.45 3.17 7.17
N ALA A 106 6.53 2.75 8.05
CA ALA A 106 6.57 1.40 8.61
C ALA A 106 6.39 0.32 7.54
N ARG A 107 5.44 0.49 6.60
CA ARG A 107 5.25 -0.49 5.52
C ARG A 107 6.46 -0.59 4.60
N ALA A 108 7.12 0.53 4.32
CA ALA A 108 8.37 0.53 3.56
C ALA A 108 9.50 -0.17 4.32
N LEU A 109 9.75 0.25 5.56
CA LEU A 109 10.82 -0.26 6.41
C LEU A 109 10.68 -1.75 6.71
N ASP A 110 9.51 -2.17 7.24
CA ASP A 110 9.27 -3.55 7.70
C ASP A 110 9.33 -4.58 6.56
N ASN A 111 9.15 -4.12 5.33
CA ASN A 111 9.03 -4.96 4.13
C ASN A 111 10.14 -4.72 3.11
N ASN A 112 11.07 -3.84 3.40
CA ASN A 112 12.17 -3.45 2.52
C ASN A 112 11.69 -3.23 1.07
N MET A 113 10.71 -2.33 0.90
CA MET A 113 10.17 -1.93 -0.40
C MET A 113 9.91 -0.42 -0.42
N TYR A 114 9.86 0.17 -1.60
CA TYR A 114 9.41 1.55 -1.75
C TYR A 114 7.90 1.65 -1.51
N VAL A 115 7.45 2.76 -0.92
CA VAL A 115 6.03 3.09 -0.80
C VAL A 115 5.78 4.47 -1.41
N ILE A 116 4.89 4.53 -2.40
CA ILE A 116 4.37 5.77 -2.96
C ILE A 116 2.99 6.00 -2.34
N GLY A 117 2.95 6.82 -1.29
CA GLY A 117 1.71 7.21 -0.63
C GLY A 117 1.12 8.45 -1.30
N MET A 118 0.20 8.27 -2.24
CA MET A 118 -0.55 9.37 -2.84
C MET A 118 -1.71 9.77 -1.93
N ASN A 119 -1.91 11.07 -1.74
CA ASN A 119 -3.07 11.56 -1.03
C ASN A 119 -3.73 12.73 -1.77
N LEU A 120 -5.02 12.91 -1.52
CA LEU A 120 -5.79 14.00 -2.07
C LEU A 120 -5.50 15.30 -1.29
N GLY A 121 -5.60 16.42 -1.99
CA GLY A 121 -5.63 17.75 -1.37
C GLY A 121 -7.04 18.11 -0.91
N THR A 122 -7.53 19.25 -1.34
CA THR A 122 -8.91 19.69 -1.08
C THR A 122 -9.86 19.13 -2.14
N TYR A 123 -11.03 18.67 -1.69
CA TYR A 123 -12.11 18.20 -2.56
C TYR A 123 -13.23 19.21 -2.61
N TYR A 124 -13.67 19.56 -3.83
CA TYR A 124 -14.75 20.51 -4.09
C TYR A 124 -15.87 19.82 -4.88
N LEU A 125 -17.14 20.19 -4.61
CA LEU A 125 -18.29 19.72 -5.41
C LEU A 125 -18.55 20.56 -6.66
N ASP A 126 -18.08 21.80 -6.65
CA ASP A 126 -18.33 22.75 -7.72
C ASP A 126 -17.08 22.98 -8.58
N ALA A 127 -17.28 23.15 -9.87
CA ALA A 127 -16.21 23.44 -10.81
C ALA A 127 -15.48 24.78 -10.56
N GLY A 128 -16.09 25.66 -9.77
CA GLY A 128 -15.51 26.95 -9.37
C GLY A 128 -14.60 26.88 -8.15
N GLU A 129 -14.47 25.71 -7.53
CA GLU A 129 -13.66 25.49 -6.33
C GLU A 129 -13.98 26.46 -5.18
N THR A 130 -15.25 26.81 -5.01
CA THR A 130 -15.68 27.83 -4.06
C THR A 130 -15.98 27.30 -2.66
N VAL A 131 -16.45 26.07 -2.56
CA VAL A 131 -16.82 25.43 -1.28
C VAL A 131 -16.15 24.08 -1.15
N PRO A 132 -15.12 23.98 -0.30
CA PRO A 132 -14.51 22.68 -0.01
C PRO A 132 -15.48 21.84 0.83
N ILE A 133 -15.66 20.55 0.45
CA ILE A 133 -16.47 19.59 1.20
C ILE A 133 -15.59 18.82 2.15
N ASP A 134 -14.38 18.47 1.73
CA ASP A 134 -13.41 17.75 2.54
C ASP A 134 -11.99 18.22 2.19
N THR A 135 -11.12 18.13 3.17
CA THR A 135 -9.70 18.34 2.99
C THR A 135 -8.97 17.08 3.44
N PHE A 136 -8.41 16.34 2.49
CA PHE A 136 -7.56 15.17 2.79
C PHE A 136 -6.18 15.57 3.29
N SER A 137 -5.90 16.87 3.38
CA SER A 137 -4.68 17.48 3.93
C SER A 137 -3.39 17.22 3.15
N GLY A 138 -3.46 16.63 1.97
CA GLY A 138 -2.28 16.37 1.13
C GLY A 138 -1.33 15.35 1.74
N ARG A 139 -0.05 15.70 1.86
CA ARG A 139 1.02 14.85 2.40
C ARG A 139 1.33 13.61 1.55
N SER A 140 1.17 13.70 0.22
CA SER A 140 1.71 12.67 -0.67
C SER A 140 3.20 12.49 -0.45
N GLN A 141 3.68 11.25 -0.42
CA GLN A 141 5.04 10.88 -0.03
C GLN A 141 5.62 9.80 -0.92
N ILE A 142 6.91 9.89 -1.18
CA ILE A 142 7.72 8.77 -1.67
C ILE A 142 8.65 8.36 -0.53
N ILE A 143 8.57 7.09 -0.13
CA ILE A 143 9.32 6.50 0.98
C ILE A 143 10.23 5.41 0.42
N ASP A 144 11.51 5.43 0.80
CA ASP A 144 12.45 4.38 0.41
C ASP A 144 12.32 3.10 1.27
N TYR A 145 12.98 2.05 0.84
CA TYR A 145 12.97 0.73 1.49
C TYR A 145 13.59 0.70 2.91
N ARG A 146 14.15 1.80 3.37
CA ARG A 146 14.63 2.00 4.76
C ARG A 146 13.69 2.89 5.57
N GLY A 147 12.51 3.20 5.04
CA GLY A 147 11.51 4.03 5.70
C GLY A 147 11.86 5.53 5.74
N GLN A 148 12.82 5.98 4.91
CA GLN A 148 13.17 7.40 4.80
C GLN A 148 12.26 8.09 3.79
N ILE A 149 11.89 9.33 4.11
CA ILE A 149 11.11 10.17 3.20
C ILE A 149 12.04 10.70 2.10
N VAL A 150 11.84 10.25 0.87
CA VAL A 150 12.57 10.76 -0.31
C VAL A 150 12.05 12.14 -0.68
N THR A 151 10.72 12.28 -0.72
CA THR A 151 10.05 13.55 -0.99
C THR A 151 8.63 13.55 -0.42
N GLU A 152 8.10 14.73 -0.11
CA GLU A 152 6.80 14.90 0.52
C GLU A 152 6.13 16.20 0.12
N VAL A 153 4.80 16.18 -0.05
CA VAL A 153 3.98 17.38 -0.19
C VAL A 153 3.66 17.96 1.20
N PRO A 154 3.81 19.28 1.42
CA PRO A 154 3.38 19.92 2.66
C PRO A 154 1.89 19.74 2.95
N TYR A 155 1.49 19.96 4.22
CA TYR A 155 0.08 20.03 4.60
C TYR A 155 -0.67 21.11 3.82
N GLY A 156 -1.94 20.83 3.51
CA GLY A 156 -2.84 21.79 2.88
C GLY A 156 -2.47 22.16 1.45
N GLY A 157 -1.51 21.47 0.86
CA GLY A 157 -1.17 21.66 -0.55
C GLY A 157 -2.38 21.38 -1.43
N GLY A 158 -2.72 22.30 -2.33
CA GLY A 158 -3.73 22.07 -3.36
C GLY A 158 -3.28 21.00 -4.36
N SER A 159 -3.83 21.01 -5.56
CA SER A 159 -3.37 20.13 -6.64
C SER A 159 -1.90 20.39 -6.94
N THR A 160 -1.05 19.40 -6.70
CA THR A 160 0.40 19.48 -6.87
C THR A 160 0.97 18.11 -7.22
N TRP A 161 2.24 18.10 -7.55
CA TRP A 161 2.99 16.87 -7.82
C TRP A 161 4.34 16.90 -7.11
N ILE A 162 4.87 15.72 -6.88
CA ILE A 162 6.23 15.51 -6.37
C ILE A 162 6.94 14.50 -7.26
N ALA A 163 8.26 14.57 -7.27
CA ALA A 163 9.10 13.58 -7.94
C ALA A 163 10.24 13.16 -7.02
N GLY A 164 10.70 11.95 -7.19
CA GLY A 164 11.84 11.38 -6.48
C GLY A 164 12.42 10.21 -7.24
N VAL A 165 13.68 9.90 -7.00
CA VAL A 165 14.36 8.76 -7.60
C VAL A 165 14.00 7.50 -6.81
N ILE A 166 13.62 6.45 -7.54
CA ILE A 166 13.43 5.09 -7.02
C ILE A 166 14.55 4.22 -7.61
N ASP A 167 15.47 3.79 -6.76
CA ASP A 167 16.61 2.92 -7.13
C ASP A 167 16.23 1.46 -6.91
N VAL A 168 15.60 0.85 -7.92
CA VAL A 168 15.17 -0.56 -7.86
C VAL A 168 16.38 -1.51 -7.82
N GLU A 169 17.46 -1.21 -8.54
CA GLU A 169 18.67 -2.03 -8.52
C GLU A 169 19.37 -1.98 -7.16
N GLY A 170 19.45 -0.79 -6.55
CA GLY A 170 19.94 -0.63 -5.17
C GLY A 170 19.10 -1.41 -4.17
N LEU A 171 17.78 -1.41 -4.32
CA LEU A 171 16.88 -2.23 -3.50
C LEU A 171 17.14 -3.73 -3.68
N ARG A 172 17.29 -4.21 -4.91
CA ARG A 172 17.58 -5.63 -5.22
C ARG A 172 18.91 -6.06 -4.60
N HIS A 173 19.94 -5.23 -4.74
CA HIS A 173 21.24 -5.47 -4.10
C HIS A 173 21.12 -5.51 -2.57
N PHE A 174 20.39 -4.56 -1.98
CA PHE A 174 20.13 -4.52 -0.54
C PHE A 174 19.42 -5.78 -0.04
N ARG A 175 18.37 -6.25 -0.73
CA ARG A 175 17.62 -7.47 -0.36
C ARG A 175 18.49 -8.73 -0.38
N GLN A 176 19.54 -8.76 -1.19
CA GLN A 176 20.49 -9.88 -1.24
C GLN A 176 21.61 -9.75 -0.19
N SER A 177 21.69 -8.63 0.51
CA SER A 177 22.76 -8.35 1.46
C SER A 177 22.44 -8.91 2.85
N ALA A 178 23.50 -9.12 3.65
CA ALA A 178 23.39 -9.47 5.06
C ALA A 178 23.30 -8.25 5.99
N GLN A 179 22.92 -7.07 5.47
CA GLN A 179 22.80 -5.87 6.28
C GLN A 179 21.78 -6.07 7.41
N TRP A 180 22.05 -5.45 8.55
CA TRP A 180 21.26 -5.60 9.78
C TRP A 180 19.81 -5.14 9.61
N ASP A 181 19.56 -4.13 8.76
CA ASP A 181 18.25 -3.54 8.47
C ASP A 181 17.51 -4.21 7.29
N ASN A 182 18.00 -5.34 6.82
CA ASN A 182 17.26 -6.23 5.90
C ASN A 182 16.35 -7.17 6.70
N TRP A 183 15.19 -6.66 7.12
CA TRP A 183 14.25 -7.37 8.01
C TRP A 183 13.64 -8.62 7.39
N MET A 184 13.57 -8.67 6.06
CA MET A 184 12.96 -9.81 5.35
C MET A 184 13.81 -11.07 5.39
N LYS A 185 15.13 -10.96 5.59
CA LYS A 185 16.04 -12.14 5.58
C LYS A 185 15.91 -13.04 6.80
N ASP A 186 15.43 -12.51 7.93
CA ASP A 186 15.40 -13.21 9.21
C ASP A 186 13.95 -13.54 9.67
N LEU A 187 12.99 -13.57 8.72
CA LEU A 187 11.60 -13.87 9.07
C LEU A 187 11.41 -15.31 9.53
N THR A 188 10.82 -15.48 10.73
CA THR A 188 10.46 -16.78 11.32
C THR A 188 8.96 -17.03 11.15
N THR A 189 8.55 -17.31 9.91
CA THR A 189 7.14 -17.34 9.49
C THR A 189 6.30 -18.36 10.28
N GLU A 190 6.88 -19.48 10.70
CA GLU A 190 6.22 -20.50 11.52
C GLU A 190 5.76 -19.95 12.87
N GLN A 191 6.55 -19.06 13.48
CA GLN A 191 6.18 -18.43 14.74
C GLN A 191 5.09 -17.38 14.54
N TYR A 192 5.13 -16.64 13.44
CA TYR A 192 4.13 -15.61 13.14
C TYR A 192 2.78 -16.23 12.81
N GLN A 193 2.74 -17.38 12.19
CA GLN A 193 1.50 -18.11 11.91
C GLN A 193 0.67 -18.35 13.18
N ILE A 194 1.32 -18.67 14.31
CA ILE A 194 0.67 -18.91 15.60
C ILE A 194 -0.15 -17.69 16.07
N ILE A 195 0.26 -16.46 15.72
CA ILE A 195 -0.46 -15.24 16.09
C ILE A 195 -1.88 -15.25 15.53
N TYR A 196 -2.04 -15.72 14.29
CA TYR A 196 -3.30 -15.67 13.54
C TYR A 196 -4.19 -16.91 13.76
N GLU A 197 -3.72 -17.90 14.52
CA GLU A 197 -4.53 -19.02 14.99
C GLU A 197 -5.40 -18.64 16.20
N GLN A 198 -5.11 -17.50 16.83
CA GLN A 198 -5.84 -17.04 18.00
C GLN A 198 -7.04 -16.17 17.62
N PRO A 199 -8.15 -16.24 18.38
CA PRO A 199 -9.27 -15.34 18.17
C PRO A 199 -8.88 -13.89 18.48
N ILE A 200 -9.52 -12.95 17.78
CA ILE A 200 -9.34 -11.52 18.02
C ILE A 200 -9.79 -11.19 19.44
N TYR A 201 -8.91 -10.55 20.24
CA TYR A 201 -9.18 -10.15 21.63
C TYR A 201 -9.71 -11.28 22.52
N PRO A 202 -9.02 -12.44 22.61
CA PRO A 202 -9.55 -13.62 23.28
C PRO A 202 -9.76 -13.48 24.79
N LYS A 203 -9.25 -12.42 25.38
CA LYS A 203 -9.26 -12.18 26.84
C LYS A 203 -10.02 -10.92 27.27
N ASN A 204 -10.81 -10.34 26.36
CA ASN A 204 -11.68 -9.21 26.69
C ASN A 204 -13.03 -9.68 27.18
#